data_b9a50e2ff307d187009cbef3bc70d8c3
#
_entry.id   b9a50e2ff307d187009cbef3bc70d8c3
#
_cell.length_a   1.000
_cell.length_b   1.000
_cell.length_c   1.000
_cell.angle_alpha   90.00
_cell.angle_beta   90.00
_cell.angle_gamma   90.00
#
_symmetry.space_group_name_H-M   'P 1'
#
loop_
_entity.id
_entity.type
_entity.pdbx_description
1 polymer ?
#
loop_
_entity_poly.entity_id
_entity_poly.type
_entity_poly.pdbx_seq_one_letter_code
_entity_poly.pdbx_strand_id
1 'polypeptide(L)'
;MAPAGAAPAADEPKQLAHDMSVTGMVKGATGPVKVVMVLLAIASVWSWAIMLDKAFTFAGLNRRADSFLGVFRSSSSLDDVYQKVAKEKNNPLVNIFLAGMNELRVSLDPGAVPSDHLREHVEERVTTSMEMVEARESERLGSGMGVLATVGSTSPFIGLFGTVYGIMDSFLGIANSGTTNLAVVAPGIAEALLTTAIGLAAAIPAVIMYNYFARKVGAYNGRMNNFVGEFSTVLSRHLDRKA
;
A
#
# COMPACT_ATOMS: atom_id res chain seq x y z
N MET A 1 66.45 -54.67 13.96
CA MET A 1 64.98 -54.65 13.76
C MET A 1 64.53 -53.28 14.21
N ALA A 2 64.42 -52.32 13.26
CA ALA A 2 64.07 -50.96 13.54
C ALA A 2 62.59 -50.78 13.17
N PRO A 3 61.79 -50.05 13.94
CA PRO A 3 60.39 -49.84 13.63
C PRO A 3 60.24 -48.77 12.52
N ALA A 4 59.34 -49.09 11.59
CA ALA A 4 58.97 -48.25 10.46
C ALA A 4 58.37 -46.91 10.93
N GLY A 5 58.89 -45.81 10.38
CA GLY A 5 58.41 -44.50 10.62
C GLY A 5 56.99 -44.35 10.13
N ALA A 6 56.09 -43.78 10.99
CA ALA A 6 54.76 -43.32 10.62
C ALA A 6 54.87 -42.20 9.60
N ALA A 7 54.24 -42.38 8.48
CA ALA A 7 54.06 -41.33 7.49
C ALA A 7 53.31 -40.13 8.12
N PRO A 8 53.67 -38.86 7.84
CA PRO A 8 52.89 -37.72 8.31
C PRO A 8 51.51 -37.76 7.70
N ALA A 9 50.49 -37.64 8.54
CA ALA A 9 49.11 -37.48 8.15
C ALA A 9 49.02 -36.28 7.15
N ALA A 10 48.59 -36.57 5.94
CA ALA A 10 48.26 -35.51 4.96
C ALA A 10 47.30 -34.54 5.63
N ASP A 11 47.71 -33.28 5.73
CA ASP A 11 46.85 -32.16 6.06
C ASP A 11 45.68 -32.18 5.05
N GLU A 12 44.55 -32.69 5.50
CA GLU A 12 43.31 -32.48 4.73
C GLU A 12 43.12 -30.95 4.55
N PRO A 13 42.99 -30.46 3.29
CA PRO A 13 42.70 -29.07 3.11
C PRO A 13 41.42 -28.78 3.86
N LYS A 14 41.47 -27.91 4.88
CA LYS A 14 40.30 -27.26 5.47
C LYS A 14 39.62 -26.52 4.34
N GLN A 15 38.75 -27.22 3.62
CA GLN A 15 37.78 -26.59 2.74
C GLN A 15 37.02 -25.62 3.64
N LEU A 16 37.22 -24.33 3.42
CA LEU A 16 36.40 -23.28 3.98
C LEU A 16 34.97 -23.66 3.61
N ALA A 17 34.29 -24.35 4.53
CA ALA A 17 32.88 -24.67 4.36
C ALA A 17 32.18 -23.34 4.18
N HIS A 18 31.85 -23.02 2.93
CA HIS A 18 31.07 -21.82 2.65
C HIS A 18 29.79 -21.95 3.44
N ASP A 19 29.56 -20.98 4.33
CA ASP A 19 28.39 -21.00 5.20
C ASP A 19 27.13 -20.90 4.34
N MET A 20 26.51 -22.05 4.06
CA MET A 20 25.29 -22.17 3.24
C MET A 20 24.05 -21.67 3.98
N SER A 21 24.21 -21.03 5.13
CA SER A 21 23.12 -20.33 5.78
C SER A 21 22.68 -19.11 4.96
N VAL A 22 21.41 -18.69 5.11
CA VAL A 22 20.87 -17.49 4.42
C VAL A 22 21.76 -16.27 4.70
N THR A 23 22.24 -16.13 5.92
CA THR A 23 23.15 -15.03 6.31
C THR A 23 24.53 -15.15 5.66
N GLY A 24 25.06 -16.37 5.50
CA GLY A 24 26.29 -16.63 4.76
C GLY A 24 26.17 -16.29 3.29
N MET A 25 25.08 -16.71 2.64
CA MET A 25 24.79 -16.40 1.24
C MET A 25 24.63 -14.89 0.99
N VAL A 26 23.96 -14.15 1.87
CA VAL A 26 23.85 -12.68 1.75
C VAL A 26 25.22 -11.99 1.91
N LYS A 27 26.08 -12.50 2.81
CA LYS A 27 27.44 -11.94 2.99
C LYS A 27 28.38 -12.30 1.84
N GLY A 28 28.26 -13.50 1.26
CA GLY A 28 29.07 -13.98 0.16
C GLY A 28 28.69 -13.38 -1.19
N ALA A 29 27.45 -12.96 -1.37
CA ALA A 29 26.91 -12.47 -2.63
C ALA A 29 27.78 -11.36 -3.26
N THR A 30 27.87 -11.37 -4.59
CA THR A 30 28.57 -10.34 -5.35
C THR A 30 27.92 -8.97 -5.20
N GLY A 31 28.64 -7.89 -5.41
CA GLY A 31 28.19 -6.52 -5.20
C GLY A 31 26.81 -6.22 -5.80
N PRO A 32 26.60 -6.44 -7.11
CA PRO A 32 25.29 -6.19 -7.75
C PRO A 32 24.16 -7.05 -7.18
N VAL A 33 24.37 -8.33 -6.91
CA VAL A 33 23.38 -9.24 -6.31
C VAL A 33 23.01 -8.76 -4.90
N LYS A 34 24.01 -8.32 -4.13
CA LYS A 34 23.78 -7.74 -2.78
C LYS A 34 22.93 -6.48 -2.82
N VAL A 35 23.18 -5.58 -3.77
CA VAL A 35 22.35 -4.37 -3.98
C VAL A 35 20.91 -4.75 -4.29
N VAL A 36 20.68 -5.71 -5.17
CA VAL A 36 19.35 -6.23 -5.50
C VAL A 36 18.64 -6.78 -4.25
N MET A 37 19.31 -7.61 -3.45
CA MET A 37 18.74 -8.15 -2.20
C MET A 37 18.34 -7.03 -1.22
N VAL A 38 19.19 -6.03 -1.03
CA VAL A 38 18.91 -4.89 -0.13
C VAL A 38 17.71 -4.08 -0.64
N LEU A 39 17.63 -3.79 -1.94
CA LEU A 39 16.49 -3.09 -2.53
C LEU A 39 15.18 -3.85 -2.31
N LEU A 40 15.19 -5.18 -2.54
CA LEU A 40 14.03 -6.03 -2.33
C LEU A 40 13.63 -6.09 -0.85
N ALA A 41 14.60 -6.14 0.08
CA ALA A 41 14.33 -6.12 1.51
C ALA A 41 13.67 -4.79 1.95
N ILE A 42 14.17 -3.65 1.47
CA ILE A 42 13.59 -2.32 1.73
C ILE A 42 12.16 -2.25 1.17
N ALA A 43 11.95 -2.68 -0.08
CA ALA A 43 10.64 -2.70 -0.72
C ALA A 43 9.64 -3.59 0.05
N SER A 44 10.10 -4.74 0.54
CA SER A 44 9.29 -5.64 1.36
C SER A 44 8.86 -4.98 2.67
N VAL A 45 9.81 -4.41 3.42
CA VAL A 45 9.51 -3.70 4.69
C VAL A 45 8.52 -2.55 4.46
N TRP A 46 8.72 -1.78 3.39
CA TRP A 46 7.81 -0.68 3.05
C TRP A 46 6.39 -1.18 2.72
N SER A 47 6.29 -2.27 1.95
CA SER A 47 5.00 -2.90 1.66
C SER A 47 4.27 -3.35 2.92
N TRP A 48 4.98 -3.95 3.88
CA TRP A 48 4.41 -4.34 5.16
C TRP A 48 3.93 -3.14 5.98
N ALA A 49 4.70 -2.04 6.00
CA ALA A 49 4.31 -0.81 6.68
C ALA A 49 2.98 -0.24 6.12
N ILE A 50 2.87 -0.16 4.77
CA ILE A 50 1.64 0.30 4.10
C ILE A 50 0.47 -0.64 4.40
N MET A 51 0.69 -1.95 4.37
CA MET A 51 -0.33 -2.94 4.67
C MET A 51 -0.89 -2.78 6.09
N LEU A 52 -0.02 -2.59 7.08
CA LEU A 52 -0.43 -2.36 8.48
C LEU A 52 -1.21 -1.05 8.62
N ASP A 53 -0.71 0.05 8.03
CA ASP A 53 -1.40 1.34 8.02
C ASP A 53 -2.83 1.21 7.45
N LYS A 54 -2.98 0.55 6.30
CA LYS A 54 -4.29 0.30 5.68
C LYS A 54 -5.17 -0.62 6.52
N ALA A 55 -4.61 -1.66 7.13
CA ALA A 55 -5.37 -2.55 7.99
C ALA A 55 -5.99 -1.77 9.18
N PHE A 56 -5.22 -0.92 9.84
CA PHE A 56 -5.70 -0.08 10.94
C PHE A 56 -6.71 0.98 10.46
N THR A 57 -6.46 1.63 9.34
CA THR A 57 -7.36 2.63 8.76
C THR A 57 -8.73 2.02 8.47
N PHE A 58 -8.78 0.87 7.79
CA PHE A 58 -10.04 0.24 7.41
C PHE A 58 -10.74 -0.54 8.54
N ALA A 59 -10.05 -0.88 9.63
CA ALA A 59 -10.62 -1.65 10.73
C ALA A 59 -11.84 -0.98 11.39
N GLY A 60 -11.82 0.36 11.50
CA GLY A 60 -12.92 1.12 12.12
C GLY A 60 -13.78 1.93 11.16
N LEU A 61 -13.34 2.06 9.90
CA LEU A 61 -13.92 3.01 8.95
C LEU A 61 -15.39 2.73 8.63
N ASN A 62 -15.75 1.48 8.36
CA ASN A 62 -17.13 1.09 8.06
C ASN A 62 -18.07 1.33 9.24
N ARG A 63 -17.64 0.97 10.46
CA ARG A 63 -18.46 1.18 11.66
C ARG A 63 -18.74 2.65 11.92
N ARG A 64 -17.74 3.52 11.73
CA ARG A 64 -17.90 4.98 11.86
C ARG A 64 -18.84 5.52 10.78
N ALA A 65 -18.70 5.04 9.54
CA ALA A 65 -19.60 5.41 8.46
C ALA A 65 -21.05 4.99 8.75
N ASP A 66 -21.29 3.77 9.22
CA ASP A 66 -22.62 3.28 9.57
C ASP A 66 -23.24 4.07 10.73
N SER A 67 -22.44 4.41 11.74
CA SER A 67 -22.88 5.26 12.85
C SER A 67 -23.32 6.64 12.37
N PHE A 68 -22.50 7.28 11.52
CA PHE A 68 -22.84 8.58 10.94
C PHE A 68 -24.11 8.54 10.08
N LEU A 69 -24.23 7.56 9.16
CA LEU A 69 -25.42 7.41 8.32
C LEU A 69 -26.68 7.16 9.17
N GLY A 70 -26.55 6.42 10.28
CA GLY A 70 -27.63 6.24 11.25
C GLY A 70 -28.08 7.59 11.83
N VAL A 71 -27.13 8.44 12.26
CA VAL A 71 -27.43 9.78 12.77
C VAL A 71 -28.04 10.66 11.68
N PHE A 72 -27.48 10.65 10.47
CA PHE A 72 -27.97 11.46 9.35
C PHE A 72 -29.42 11.12 8.98
N ARG A 73 -29.77 9.83 8.89
CA ARG A 73 -31.12 9.37 8.51
C ARG A 73 -32.16 9.50 9.62
N SER A 74 -31.75 9.50 10.90
CA SER A 74 -32.65 9.60 12.04
C SER A 74 -32.90 11.03 12.52
N SER A 75 -32.10 11.99 12.08
CA SER A 75 -32.24 13.40 12.50
C SER A 75 -33.31 14.12 11.70
N SER A 76 -34.01 15.05 12.35
CA SER A 76 -35.09 15.82 11.76
C SER A 76 -34.62 17.04 10.96
N SER A 77 -33.40 17.52 11.19
CA SER A 77 -32.81 18.66 10.47
C SER A 77 -31.32 18.50 10.22
N LEU A 78 -30.81 19.17 9.18
CA LEU A 78 -29.37 19.18 8.85
C LEU A 78 -28.53 19.84 9.96
N ASP A 79 -29.09 20.88 10.64
CA ASP A 79 -28.39 21.54 11.73
C ASP A 79 -28.26 20.64 12.96
N ASP A 80 -29.26 19.79 13.24
CA ASP A 80 -29.19 18.80 14.32
C ASP A 80 -28.10 17.76 14.06
N VAL A 81 -27.96 17.28 12.82
CA VAL A 81 -26.83 16.42 12.42
C VAL A 81 -25.51 17.13 12.64
N TYR A 82 -25.41 18.38 12.16
CA TYR A 82 -24.19 19.18 12.29
C TYR A 82 -23.72 19.30 13.74
N GLN A 83 -24.62 19.60 14.67
CA GLN A 83 -24.31 19.72 16.08
C GLN A 83 -23.77 18.40 16.67
N LYS A 84 -24.33 17.26 16.26
CA LYS A 84 -23.94 15.93 16.75
C LYS A 84 -22.56 15.51 16.23
N VAL A 85 -22.21 15.84 14.98
CA VAL A 85 -21.02 15.32 14.31
C VAL A 85 -19.86 16.32 14.14
N ALA A 86 -20.07 17.61 14.45
CA ALA A 86 -19.06 18.67 14.27
C ALA A 86 -17.72 18.41 14.98
N LYS A 87 -17.72 17.59 16.03
CA LYS A 87 -16.52 17.22 16.79
C LYS A 87 -15.92 15.89 16.35
N GLU A 88 -16.60 15.16 15.48
CA GLU A 88 -16.12 13.86 15.00
C GLU A 88 -14.98 14.06 14.00
N LYS A 89 -13.80 13.51 14.34
CA LYS A 89 -12.61 13.56 13.48
C LYS A 89 -12.37 12.18 12.84
N ASN A 90 -11.75 12.17 11.68
CA ASN A 90 -11.34 10.94 10.96
C ASN A 90 -12.50 10.09 10.40
N ASN A 91 -13.61 10.71 10.02
CA ASN A 91 -14.69 10.07 9.29
C ASN A 91 -14.88 10.80 7.94
N PRO A 92 -14.53 10.18 6.79
CA PRO A 92 -14.66 10.82 5.49
C PRO A 92 -16.09 11.32 5.19
N LEU A 93 -17.12 10.56 5.56
CA LEU A 93 -18.50 10.97 5.34
C LEU A 93 -18.87 12.22 6.15
N VAL A 94 -18.35 12.34 7.37
CA VAL A 94 -18.53 13.55 8.19
C VAL A 94 -17.81 14.73 7.54
N ASN A 95 -16.61 14.55 7.02
CA ASN A 95 -15.86 15.61 6.34
C ASN A 95 -16.59 16.12 5.10
N ILE A 96 -17.17 15.21 4.30
CA ILE A 96 -18.00 15.54 3.14
C ILE A 96 -19.26 16.30 3.59
N PHE A 97 -19.96 15.82 4.62
CA PHE A 97 -21.13 16.48 5.18
C PHE A 97 -20.82 17.91 5.67
N LEU A 98 -19.72 18.07 6.41
CA LEU A 98 -19.33 19.38 6.94
C LEU A 98 -18.97 20.36 5.80
N ALA A 99 -18.36 19.89 4.71
CA ALA A 99 -18.10 20.72 3.54
C ALA A 99 -19.41 21.24 2.91
N GLY A 100 -20.38 20.35 2.71
CA GLY A 100 -21.70 20.74 2.20
C GLY A 100 -22.41 21.71 3.12
N MET A 101 -22.40 21.46 4.42
CA MET A 101 -23.04 22.36 5.40
C MET A 101 -22.37 23.73 5.49
N ASN A 102 -21.04 23.80 5.39
CA ASN A 102 -20.33 25.07 5.39
C ASN A 102 -20.66 25.88 4.13
N GLU A 103 -20.65 25.25 2.96
CA GLU A 103 -21.02 25.92 1.71
C GLU A 103 -22.48 26.39 1.73
N LEU A 104 -23.39 25.56 2.25
CA LEU A 104 -24.78 25.91 2.42
C LEU A 104 -24.97 27.16 3.29
N ARG A 105 -24.26 27.25 4.40
CA ARG A 105 -24.32 28.42 5.30
C ARG A 105 -23.79 29.68 4.65
N VAL A 106 -22.69 29.58 3.88
CA VAL A 106 -22.14 30.71 3.14
C VAL A 106 -23.07 31.16 2.04
N SER A 107 -23.75 30.24 1.35
CA SER A 107 -24.63 30.50 0.23
C SER A 107 -26.00 31.06 0.64
N LEU A 108 -26.45 30.81 1.87
CA LEU A 108 -27.74 31.31 2.42
C LEU A 108 -27.53 32.55 3.30
N ASP A 109 -26.58 33.43 3.03
CA ASP A 109 -26.38 34.68 3.73
C ASP A 109 -27.68 35.52 3.73
N PRO A 110 -28.15 36.12 4.88
CA PRO A 110 -29.45 36.73 5.04
C PRO A 110 -29.79 37.94 4.10
N GLY A 111 -28.85 38.35 3.26
CA GLY A 111 -29.04 39.46 2.30
C GLY A 111 -29.47 39.05 0.90
N ALA A 112 -29.53 37.78 0.55
CA ALA A 112 -29.88 37.34 -0.81
C ALA A 112 -31.38 37.00 -0.92
N VAL A 113 -32.07 37.67 -1.86
CA VAL A 113 -33.49 37.39 -2.19
C VAL A 113 -33.58 36.02 -2.86
N PRO A 114 -34.38 35.06 -2.35
CA PRO A 114 -34.51 33.75 -2.94
C PRO A 114 -35.20 33.80 -4.29
N SER A 115 -34.45 33.71 -5.39
CA SER A 115 -34.98 33.40 -6.72
C SER A 115 -34.78 31.94 -7.04
N ASP A 116 -35.62 31.32 -7.88
CA ASP A 116 -35.47 29.90 -8.23
C ASP A 116 -34.10 29.60 -8.86
N HIS A 117 -33.54 30.51 -9.63
CA HIS A 117 -32.18 30.43 -10.16
C HIS A 117 -31.09 30.42 -9.05
N LEU A 118 -31.32 31.13 -7.94
CA LEU A 118 -30.37 31.18 -6.83
C LEU A 118 -30.31 29.82 -6.11
N ARG A 119 -31.40 29.08 -6.03
CA ARG A 119 -31.49 27.76 -5.38
C ARG A 119 -30.75 26.70 -6.17
N GLU A 120 -30.91 26.65 -7.49
CA GLU A 120 -30.18 25.72 -8.35
C GLU A 120 -28.67 25.94 -8.24
N HIS A 121 -28.24 27.21 -8.23
CA HIS A 121 -26.84 27.55 -8.02
C HIS A 121 -26.32 27.19 -6.61
N VAL A 122 -27.14 27.28 -5.57
CA VAL A 122 -26.76 26.86 -4.21
C VAL A 122 -26.58 25.35 -4.15
N GLU A 123 -27.50 24.56 -4.70
CA GLU A 123 -27.43 23.12 -4.74
C GLU A 123 -26.17 22.64 -5.50
N GLU A 124 -25.89 23.22 -6.66
CA GLU A 124 -24.72 22.94 -7.47
C GLU A 124 -23.42 23.25 -6.72
N ARG A 125 -23.32 24.42 -6.06
CA ARG A 125 -22.12 24.81 -5.28
C ARG A 125 -21.89 23.88 -4.09
N VAL A 126 -22.96 23.53 -3.38
CA VAL A 126 -22.89 22.61 -2.24
C VAL A 126 -22.42 21.23 -2.70
N THR A 127 -23.01 20.70 -3.77
CA THR A 127 -22.63 19.39 -4.33
C THR A 127 -21.19 19.41 -4.80
N THR A 128 -20.75 20.43 -5.52
CA THR A 128 -19.35 20.58 -5.96
C THR A 128 -18.39 20.66 -4.78
N SER A 129 -18.75 21.37 -3.71
CA SER A 129 -17.92 21.43 -2.49
C SER A 129 -17.77 20.06 -1.83
N MET A 130 -18.85 19.27 -1.80
CA MET A 130 -18.84 17.90 -1.26
C MET A 130 -17.99 16.96 -2.12
N GLU A 131 -18.13 17.02 -3.45
CA GLU A 131 -17.35 16.22 -4.40
C GLU A 131 -15.85 16.51 -4.33
N MET A 132 -15.47 17.78 -4.13
CA MET A 132 -14.06 18.13 -3.92
C MET A 132 -13.48 17.48 -2.66
N VAL A 133 -14.25 17.40 -1.58
CA VAL A 133 -13.81 16.74 -0.35
C VAL A 133 -13.85 15.22 -0.51
N GLU A 134 -14.84 14.67 -1.22
CA GLU A 134 -14.91 13.25 -1.58
C GLU A 134 -13.65 12.81 -2.33
N ALA A 135 -13.26 13.57 -3.37
CA ALA A 135 -12.05 13.28 -4.15
C ALA A 135 -10.78 13.25 -3.27
N ARG A 136 -10.64 14.21 -2.35
CA ARG A 136 -9.51 14.24 -1.41
C ARG A 136 -9.51 13.04 -0.46
N GLU A 137 -10.66 12.67 0.07
CA GLU A 137 -10.76 11.51 0.96
C GLU A 137 -10.51 10.19 0.19
N SER A 138 -10.97 10.10 -1.06
CA SER A 138 -10.68 8.98 -1.95
C SER A 138 -9.16 8.84 -2.20
N GLU A 139 -8.47 9.93 -2.52
CA GLU A 139 -7.03 9.96 -2.70
C GLU A 139 -6.29 9.55 -1.40
N ARG A 140 -6.73 10.07 -0.25
CA ARG A 140 -6.18 9.70 1.06
C ARG A 140 -6.34 8.21 1.37
N LEU A 141 -7.50 7.64 1.08
CA LEU A 141 -7.75 6.21 1.26
C LEU A 141 -6.92 5.36 0.28
N GLY A 142 -6.70 5.86 -0.94
CA GLY A 142 -5.87 5.23 -1.96
C GLY A 142 -4.37 5.40 -1.78
N SER A 143 -3.92 6.28 -0.88
CA SER A 143 -2.48 6.56 -0.71
C SER A 143 -1.69 5.28 -0.40
N GLY A 144 -0.47 5.15 -0.93
CA GLY A 144 0.38 3.96 -0.77
C GLY A 144 -0.02 2.75 -1.61
N MET A 145 -1.23 2.70 -2.20
CA MET A 145 -1.64 1.57 -3.05
C MET A 145 -0.75 1.42 -4.28
N GLY A 146 -0.29 2.53 -4.85
CA GLY A 146 0.65 2.51 -5.97
C GLY A 146 1.98 1.80 -5.64
N VAL A 147 2.49 1.96 -4.43
CA VAL A 147 3.70 1.27 -3.97
C VAL A 147 3.47 -0.24 -3.90
N LEU A 148 2.35 -0.70 -3.31
CA LEU A 148 2.00 -2.13 -3.27
C LEU A 148 1.88 -2.72 -4.67
N ALA A 149 1.24 -2.01 -5.61
CA ALA A 149 1.13 -2.42 -7.00
C ALA A 149 2.51 -2.54 -7.67
N THR A 150 3.37 -1.54 -7.48
CA THR A 150 4.73 -1.50 -8.04
C THR A 150 5.58 -2.63 -7.48
N VAL A 151 5.64 -2.78 -6.14
CA VAL A 151 6.41 -3.85 -5.51
C VAL A 151 5.91 -5.22 -5.97
N GLY A 152 4.59 -5.42 -6.01
CA GLY A 152 3.99 -6.67 -6.45
C GLY A 152 4.33 -7.04 -7.89
N SER A 153 4.34 -6.07 -8.78
CA SER A 153 4.61 -6.31 -10.21
C SER A 153 6.10 -6.34 -10.58
N THR A 154 6.96 -5.57 -9.89
CA THR A 154 8.36 -5.41 -10.29
C THR A 154 9.34 -6.30 -9.50
N SER A 155 9.05 -6.62 -8.23
CA SER A 155 9.97 -7.38 -7.39
C SER A 155 10.36 -8.76 -7.95
N PRO A 156 9.46 -9.53 -8.61
CA PRO A 156 9.85 -10.78 -9.25
C PRO A 156 10.90 -10.59 -10.35
N PHE A 157 10.77 -9.52 -11.16
CA PHE A 157 11.71 -9.22 -12.24
C PHE A 157 13.04 -8.72 -11.70
N ILE A 158 13.03 -7.93 -10.61
CA ILE A 158 14.25 -7.49 -9.91
C ILE A 158 14.97 -8.71 -9.33
N GLY A 159 14.23 -9.65 -8.73
CA GLY A 159 14.79 -10.92 -8.24
C GLY A 159 15.39 -11.76 -9.38
N LEU A 160 14.67 -11.89 -10.51
CA LEU A 160 15.15 -12.58 -11.71
C LEU A 160 16.42 -11.93 -12.28
N PHE A 161 16.50 -10.59 -12.32
CA PHE A 161 17.71 -9.89 -12.71
C PHE A 161 18.90 -10.30 -11.83
N GLY A 162 18.69 -10.35 -10.50
CA GLY A 162 19.72 -10.81 -9.57
C GLY A 162 20.20 -12.24 -9.86
N THR A 163 19.27 -13.15 -10.20
CA THR A 163 19.59 -14.53 -10.56
C THR A 163 20.43 -14.61 -11.84
N VAL A 164 20.00 -13.91 -12.90
CA VAL A 164 20.72 -13.89 -14.19
C VAL A 164 22.14 -13.36 -14.00
N TYR A 165 22.27 -12.25 -13.26
CA TYR A 165 23.58 -11.67 -12.97
C TYR A 165 24.47 -12.60 -12.14
N GLY A 166 23.95 -13.21 -11.06
CA GLY A 166 24.73 -14.09 -10.20
C GLY A 166 25.18 -15.39 -10.90
N ILE A 167 24.31 -15.96 -11.77
CA ILE A 167 24.70 -17.12 -12.59
C ILE A 167 25.77 -16.72 -13.61
N MET A 168 25.62 -15.59 -14.27
CA MET A 168 26.63 -15.07 -15.20
C MET A 168 27.99 -14.91 -14.51
N ASP A 169 28.02 -14.31 -13.31
CA ASP A 169 29.23 -14.13 -12.52
C ASP A 169 29.89 -15.46 -12.14
N SER A 170 29.07 -16.46 -11.76
CA SER A 170 29.53 -17.81 -11.48
C SER A 170 30.23 -18.47 -12.69
N PHE A 171 29.68 -18.31 -13.90
CA PHE A 171 30.31 -18.81 -15.12
C PHE A 171 31.60 -18.07 -15.49
N LEU A 172 31.67 -16.76 -15.26
CA LEU A 172 32.90 -15.99 -15.42
C LEU A 172 33.99 -16.47 -14.45
N GLY A 173 33.60 -16.87 -13.23
CA GLY A 173 34.50 -17.50 -12.27
C GLY A 173 35.11 -18.81 -12.78
N ILE A 174 34.32 -19.68 -13.45
CA ILE A 174 34.84 -20.89 -14.10
C ILE A 174 35.87 -20.53 -15.21
N ALA A 175 35.49 -19.58 -16.08
CA ALA A 175 36.36 -19.18 -17.17
C ALA A 175 37.70 -18.64 -16.68
N ASN A 176 37.71 -17.89 -15.60
CA ASN A 176 38.92 -17.32 -15.01
C ASN A 176 39.76 -18.35 -14.21
N SER A 177 39.13 -19.31 -13.57
CA SER A 177 39.84 -20.34 -12.78
C SER A 177 40.35 -21.52 -13.59
N GLY A 178 39.84 -21.69 -14.83
CA GLY A 178 40.17 -22.84 -15.68
C GLY A 178 39.73 -24.20 -15.12
N THR A 179 38.91 -24.22 -14.09
CA THR A 179 38.43 -25.46 -13.45
C THR A 179 36.92 -25.57 -13.58
N THR A 180 36.42 -26.71 -14.04
CA THR A 180 34.97 -27.02 -14.12
C THR A 180 34.42 -27.65 -12.83
N ASN A 181 35.09 -27.43 -11.70
CA ASN A 181 34.65 -28.01 -10.42
C ASN A 181 33.35 -27.34 -9.96
N LEU A 182 32.29 -28.11 -9.85
CA LEU A 182 30.98 -27.66 -9.40
C LEU A 182 30.99 -27.03 -7.99
N ALA A 183 31.90 -27.47 -7.13
CA ALA A 183 32.06 -26.93 -5.78
C ALA A 183 32.45 -25.44 -5.76
N VAL A 184 33.05 -24.92 -6.85
CA VAL A 184 33.45 -23.53 -6.97
C VAL A 184 32.26 -22.62 -7.28
N VAL A 185 31.30 -23.10 -8.06
CA VAL A 185 30.16 -22.28 -8.56
C VAL A 185 28.85 -22.49 -7.82
N ALA A 186 28.70 -23.64 -7.11
CA ALA A 186 27.48 -23.96 -6.39
C ALA A 186 27.07 -22.86 -5.38
N PRO A 187 27.97 -22.24 -4.61
CA PRO A 187 27.60 -21.14 -3.71
C PRO A 187 27.02 -19.94 -4.46
N GLY A 188 27.66 -19.48 -5.53
CA GLY A 188 27.18 -18.32 -6.30
C GLY A 188 25.84 -18.56 -7.00
N ILE A 189 25.60 -19.79 -7.46
CA ILE A 189 24.29 -20.18 -8.02
C ILE A 189 23.23 -20.19 -6.91
N ALA A 190 23.55 -20.72 -5.73
CA ALA A 190 22.60 -20.71 -4.61
C ALA A 190 22.25 -19.29 -4.15
N GLU A 191 23.23 -18.39 -4.09
CA GLU A 191 23.02 -16.96 -3.78
C GLU A 191 22.14 -16.27 -4.83
N ALA A 192 22.36 -16.57 -6.10
CA ALA A 192 21.54 -16.08 -7.20
C ALA A 192 20.07 -16.54 -7.05
N LEU A 193 19.84 -17.82 -6.82
CA LEU A 193 18.48 -18.38 -6.64
C LEU A 193 17.78 -17.80 -5.41
N LEU A 194 18.52 -17.55 -4.32
CA LEU A 194 17.99 -16.89 -3.12
C LEU A 194 17.43 -15.50 -3.45
N THR A 195 18.09 -14.76 -4.36
CA THR A 195 17.64 -13.42 -4.74
C THR A 195 16.26 -13.44 -5.40
N THR A 196 15.97 -14.41 -6.28
CA THR A 196 14.64 -14.60 -6.85
C THR A 196 13.61 -14.99 -5.79
N ALA A 197 13.99 -15.87 -4.84
CA ALA A 197 13.11 -16.25 -3.74
C ALA A 197 12.72 -15.01 -2.88
N ILE A 198 13.67 -14.12 -2.59
CA ILE A 198 13.41 -12.86 -1.88
C ILE A 198 12.47 -11.95 -2.70
N GLY A 199 12.68 -11.84 -4.01
CA GLY A 199 11.81 -11.07 -4.91
C GLY A 199 10.37 -11.56 -4.88
N LEU A 200 10.16 -12.88 -4.95
CA LEU A 200 8.83 -13.49 -4.85
C LEU A 200 8.22 -13.32 -3.44
N ALA A 201 9.01 -13.47 -2.39
CA ALA A 201 8.56 -13.28 -1.02
C ALA A 201 8.10 -11.83 -0.75
N ALA A 202 8.71 -10.84 -1.41
CA ALA A 202 8.26 -9.45 -1.35
C ALA A 202 7.00 -9.21 -2.18
N ALA A 203 6.92 -9.78 -3.39
CA ALA A 203 5.85 -9.54 -4.34
C ALA A 203 4.51 -10.16 -3.93
N ILE A 204 4.51 -11.42 -3.48
CA ILE A 204 3.28 -12.17 -3.23
C ILE A 204 2.37 -11.47 -2.20
N PRO A 205 2.87 -11.09 -0.99
CA PRO A 205 2.06 -10.35 -0.03
C PRO A 205 1.59 -9.00 -0.57
N ALA A 206 2.46 -8.28 -1.31
CA ALA A 206 2.14 -6.98 -1.86
C ALA A 206 0.95 -7.05 -2.84
N VAL A 207 0.94 -8.04 -3.76
CA VAL A 207 -0.17 -8.24 -4.71
C VAL A 207 -1.47 -8.62 -3.99
N ILE A 208 -1.40 -9.54 -3.03
CA ILE A 208 -2.58 -9.98 -2.27
C ILE A 208 -3.22 -8.80 -1.56
N MET A 209 -2.40 -7.99 -0.86
CA MET A 209 -2.89 -6.86 -0.08
C MET A 209 -3.34 -5.70 -0.97
N TYR A 210 -2.65 -5.44 -2.08
CA TYR A 210 -3.12 -4.49 -3.08
C TYR A 210 -4.54 -4.83 -3.55
N ASN A 211 -4.76 -6.07 -3.98
CA ASN A 211 -6.08 -6.50 -4.46
C ASN A 211 -7.17 -6.45 -3.37
N TYR A 212 -6.80 -6.75 -2.13
CA TYR A 212 -7.73 -6.69 -1.00
C TYR A 212 -8.13 -5.25 -0.68
N PHE A 213 -7.15 -4.34 -0.53
CA PHE A 213 -7.43 -2.95 -0.17
C PHE A 213 -8.00 -2.16 -1.34
N ALA A 214 -7.63 -2.44 -2.60
CA ALA A 214 -8.21 -1.79 -3.77
C ALA A 214 -9.73 -1.99 -3.82
N ARG A 215 -10.21 -3.21 -3.53
CA ARG A 215 -11.65 -3.46 -3.42
C ARG A 215 -12.30 -2.70 -2.27
N LYS A 216 -11.63 -2.60 -1.10
CA LYS A 216 -12.15 -1.84 0.04
C LYS A 216 -12.22 -0.35 -0.23
N VAL A 217 -11.20 0.22 -0.87
CA VAL A 217 -11.19 1.63 -1.32
C VAL A 217 -12.34 1.87 -2.29
N GLY A 218 -12.47 1.04 -3.32
CA GLY A 218 -13.57 1.16 -4.30
C GLY A 218 -14.96 1.09 -3.67
N ALA A 219 -15.17 0.14 -2.76
CA ALA A 219 -16.45 0.01 -2.04
C ALA A 219 -16.74 1.24 -1.16
N TYR A 220 -15.71 1.79 -0.51
CA TYR A 220 -15.89 2.96 0.33
C TYR A 220 -16.12 4.24 -0.50
N ASN A 221 -15.45 4.39 -1.64
CA ASN A 221 -15.69 5.47 -2.60
C ASN A 221 -17.14 5.44 -3.10
N GLY A 222 -17.69 4.26 -3.42
CA GLY A 222 -19.10 4.12 -3.76
C GLY A 222 -20.03 4.57 -2.63
N ARG A 223 -19.65 4.35 -1.36
CA ARG A 223 -20.44 4.85 -0.21
C ARG A 223 -20.39 6.37 -0.09
N MET A 224 -19.23 6.98 -0.32
CA MET A 224 -19.08 8.44 -0.29
C MET A 224 -19.91 9.11 -1.41
N ASN A 225 -19.81 8.59 -2.63
CA ASN A 225 -20.58 9.08 -3.77
C ASN A 225 -22.11 8.95 -3.54
N ASN A 226 -22.57 7.79 -3.05
CA ASN A 226 -23.98 7.60 -2.71
C ASN A 226 -24.45 8.58 -1.63
N PHE A 227 -23.59 8.90 -0.66
CA PHE A 227 -23.91 9.86 0.39
C PHE A 227 -24.05 11.28 -0.17
N VAL A 228 -23.19 11.71 -1.12
CA VAL A 228 -23.33 13.02 -1.81
C VAL A 228 -24.68 13.11 -2.49
N GLY A 229 -25.12 12.08 -3.23
CA GLY A 229 -26.43 12.04 -3.86
C GLY A 229 -27.60 12.03 -2.87
N GLU A 230 -27.47 11.30 -1.74
CA GLU A 230 -28.49 11.29 -0.66
C GLU A 230 -28.62 12.68 -0.02
N PHE A 231 -27.50 13.35 0.23
CA PHE A 231 -27.46 14.69 0.79
C PHE A 231 -28.10 15.71 -0.18
N SER A 232 -27.75 15.70 -1.47
CA SER A 232 -28.33 16.58 -2.51
C SER A 232 -29.86 16.45 -2.55
N THR A 233 -30.37 15.21 -2.48
CA THR A 233 -31.81 14.96 -2.43
C THR A 233 -32.47 15.55 -1.18
N VAL A 234 -31.82 15.46 -0.02
CA VAL A 234 -32.33 16.07 1.24
C VAL A 234 -32.26 17.58 1.18
N LEU A 235 -31.19 18.13 0.59
CA LEU A 235 -30.99 19.57 0.43
C LEU A 235 -32.05 20.18 -0.49
N SER A 236 -32.31 19.58 -1.65
CA SER A 236 -33.37 20.05 -2.58
C SER A 236 -34.71 20.13 -1.88
N ARG A 237 -35.13 19.08 -1.14
CA ARG A 237 -36.38 19.12 -0.34
C ARG A 237 -36.37 20.16 0.76
N HIS A 238 -35.21 20.46 1.35
CA HIS A 238 -35.08 21.47 2.40
C HIS A 238 -35.26 22.91 1.80
N LEU A 239 -34.70 23.14 0.63
CA LEU A 239 -34.83 24.42 -0.10
C LEU A 239 -36.27 24.62 -0.55
N ASP A 240 -36.96 23.58 -1.03
CA ASP A 240 -38.36 23.64 -1.44
C ASP A 240 -39.34 23.99 -0.31
N ARG A 241 -39.04 23.50 0.93
CA ARG A 241 -39.90 23.79 2.11
C ARG A 241 -39.77 25.22 2.65
N LYS A 242 -38.68 25.91 2.33
CA LYS A 242 -38.43 27.29 2.76
C LYS A 242 -38.90 28.33 1.72
N ALA A 243 -39.43 27.86 0.59
CA ALA A 243 -40.11 28.67 -0.44
C ALA A 243 -41.55 28.92 -0.07
#